data_474dff72dcefc3a1585041bc7e57751b
#
_entry.id   474dff72dcefc3a1585041bc7e57751b
#
_cell.length_a   1.000
_cell.length_b   1.000
_cell.length_c   1.000
_cell.angle_alpha   90.00
_cell.angle_beta   90.00
_cell.angle_gamma   90.00
#
_symmetry.space_group_name_H-M   'P 1'
#
loop_
_entity.id
_entity.type
_entity.pdbx_description
1 polymer ?
#
loop_
_entity_poly.entity_id
_entity_poly.type
_entity_poly.pdbx_seq_one_letter_code
_entity_poly.pdbx_strand_id
1 'polypeptide(L)'
;MKAMIFAAGLGTRLKPITDTTPKALVPVGGKPLLQHTIEKLKLAGFDEIIINIHHFGDQIIDFVKSNKYFDIRIEFSDERASLLDTGGGIKKASHFFNDNKPFLVHNVDILSNIDLNQLYNYHLNNNAVATLVCSCRKTSRYLCFDSERQLKGWVNIKTGEVKSSIPEFNSNQYIQMAFSGIHIINPEIFNQMHKFEDRFSIIDFYLSICNDEKI
;
A
#
# COMPACT_ATOMS: atom_id res chain seq x y z
N MET A 1 0.53 -15.21 -8.03
CA MET A 1 0.90 -13.77 -8.09
C MET A 1 1.39 -13.32 -6.72
N LYS A 2 2.24 -12.25 -6.67
CA LYS A 2 2.82 -11.76 -5.42
C LYS A 2 2.07 -10.54 -4.87
N ALA A 3 1.96 -10.44 -3.53
CA ALA A 3 1.40 -9.28 -2.87
C ALA A 3 2.17 -8.91 -1.59
N MET A 4 2.06 -7.64 -1.18
CA MET A 4 2.49 -7.15 0.13
C MET A 4 1.28 -6.68 0.93
N ILE A 5 1.21 -7.06 2.21
CA ILE A 5 0.23 -6.53 3.14
C ILE A 5 0.94 -5.59 4.12
N PHE A 6 0.48 -4.35 4.20
CA PHE A 6 0.94 -3.41 5.23
C PHE A 6 0.23 -3.66 6.55
N ALA A 7 0.94 -4.27 7.51
CA ALA A 7 0.45 -4.59 8.85
C ALA A 7 1.26 -3.94 9.99
N ALA A 8 2.32 -3.16 9.69
CA ALA A 8 3.19 -2.51 10.66
C ALA A 8 2.58 -1.28 11.38
N GLY A 9 1.35 -0.91 11.07
CA GLY A 9 0.70 0.29 11.61
C GLY A 9 0.38 0.19 13.10
N LEU A 10 0.68 1.24 13.88
CA LEU A 10 0.48 1.29 15.34
C LEU A 10 -1.00 1.28 15.78
N GLY A 11 -1.94 1.56 14.88
CA GLY A 11 -3.38 1.51 15.18
C GLY A 11 -3.88 2.52 16.22
N THR A 12 -3.20 3.62 16.45
CA THR A 12 -3.46 4.59 17.55
C THR A 12 -4.89 5.11 17.63
N ARG A 13 -5.61 5.15 16.49
CA ARG A 13 -7.02 5.57 16.42
C ARG A 13 -8.01 4.53 16.93
N LEU A 14 -7.58 3.29 17.12
CA LEU A 14 -8.39 2.16 17.61
C LEU A 14 -8.15 1.84 19.09
N LYS A 15 -7.44 2.71 19.82
CA LYS A 15 -7.28 2.57 21.27
C LYS A 15 -8.65 2.63 21.97
N PRO A 16 -8.84 1.82 23.03
CA PRO A 16 -7.86 0.99 23.76
C PRO A 16 -7.60 -0.40 23.16
N ILE A 17 -8.32 -0.83 22.12
CA ILE A 17 -8.19 -2.19 21.55
C ILE A 17 -6.74 -2.48 21.13
N THR A 18 -6.09 -1.47 20.52
CA THR A 18 -4.71 -1.61 20.02
C THR A 18 -3.63 -1.38 21.07
N ASP A 19 -3.98 -1.28 22.35
CA ASP A 19 -2.99 -1.26 23.43
C ASP A 19 -2.40 -2.66 23.71
N THR A 20 -3.11 -3.72 23.33
CA THR A 20 -2.68 -5.13 23.54
C THR A 20 -2.75 -6.00 22.29
N THR A 21 -3.37 -5.52 21.22
CA THR A 21 -3.59 -6.29 19.99
C THR A 21 -3.15 -5.47 18.77
N PRO A 22 -2.35 -6.02 17.84
CA PRO A 22 -1.99 -5.28 16.64
C PRO A 22 -3.24 -4.99 15.80
N LYS A 23 -3.28 -3.81 15.16
CA LYS A 23 -4.40 -3.41 14.31
C LYS A 23 -4.82 -4.49 13.30
N ALA A 24 -3.85 -5.22 12.77
CA ALA A 24 -4.06 -6.30 11.80
C ALA A 24 -4.91 -7.45 12.37
N LEU A 25 -4.91 -7.65 13.68
CA LEU A 25 -5.68 -8.71 14.34
C LEU A 25 -6.99 -8.22 14.97
N VAL A 26 -7.33 -6.94 14.85
CA VAL A 26 -8.64 -6.44 15.28
C VAL A 26 -9.74 -7.13 14.49
N PRO A 27 -10.74 -7.75 15.16
CA PRO A 27 -11.79 -8.47 14.48
C PRO A 27 -12.83 -7.53 13.87
N VAL A 28 -13.28 -7.85 12.65
CA VAL A 28 -14.41 -7.22 11.97
C VAL A 28 -15.30 -8.34 11.44
N GLY A 29 -16.58 -8.35 11.80
CA GLY A 29 -17.48 -9.44 11.39
C GLY A 29 -17.04 -10.83 11.85
N GLY A 30 -16.37 -10.92 13.01
CA GLY A 30 -15.90 -12.18 13.60
C GLY A 30 -14.55 -12.69 13.10
N LYS A 31 -13.91 -12.01 12.14
CA LYS A 31 -12.57 -12.38 11.60
C LYS A 31 -11.58 -11.22 11.74
N PRO A 32 -10.29 -11.46 12.03
CA PRO A 32 -9.25 -10.44 12.00
C PRO A 32 -9.14 -9.76 10.62
N LEU A 33 -8.80 -8.46 10.62
CA LEU A 33 -8.56 -7.69 9.38
C LEU A 33 -7.54 -8.38 8.47
N LEU A 34 -6.46 -8.92 9.04
CA LEU A 34 -5.43 -9.64 8.30
C LEU A 34 -6.00 -10.88 7.59
N GLN A 35 -6.89 -11.63 8.27
CA GLN A 35 -7.53 -12.79 7.67
C GLN A 35 -8.38 -12.40 6.46
N HIS A 36 -9.21 -11.34 6.60
CA HIS A 36 -9.98 -10.83 5.47
C HIS A 36 -9.11 -10.48 4.27
N THR A 37 -7.99 -9.82 4.52
CA THR A 37 -7.06 -9.39 3.45
C THR A 37 -6.39 -10.60 2.79
N ILE A 38 -5.88 -11.57 3.58
CA ILE A 38 -5.24 -12.79 3.04
C ILE A 38 -6.25 -13.61 2.23
N GLU A 39 -7.45 -13.86 2.76
CA GLU A 39 -8.49 -14.62 2.07
C GLU A 39 -8.88 -13.95 0.74
N LYS A 40 -9.02 -12.62 0.72
CA LYS A 40 -9.33 -11.86 -0.49
C LYS A 40 -8.23 -11.97 -1.53
N LEU A 41 -6.96 -11.82 -1.12
CA LEU A 41 -5.81 -11.97 -2.00
C LEU A 41 -5.72 -13.39 -2.57
N LYS A 42 -5.87 -14.41 -1.73
CA LYS A 42 -5.86 -15.82 -2.13
C LYS A 42 -6.96 -16.12 -3.15
N LEU A 43 -8.19 -15.64 -2.93
CA LEU A 43 -9.30 -15.79 -3.88
C LEU A 43 -9.02 -15.13 -5.24
N ALA A 44 -8.23 -14.07 -5.27
CA ALA A 44 -7.80 -13.40 -6.50
C ALA A 44 -6.53 -14.02 -7.12
N GLY A 45 -6.01 -15.14 -6.58
CA GLY A 45 -4.86 -15.85 -7.11
C GLY A 45 -3.50 -15.27 -6.68
N PHE A 46 -3.45 -14.43 -5.63
CA PHE A 46 -2.21 -14.05 -4.97
C PHE A 46 -1.84 -15.11 -3.93
N ASP A 47 -0.90 -15.95 -4.24
CA ASP A 47 -0.49 -17.15 -3.48
C ASP A 47 0.90 -17.02 -2.84
N GLU A 48 1.57 -15.91 -3.07
CA GLU A 48 2.81 -15.50 -2.43
C GLU A 48 2.63 -14.12 -1.80
N ILE A 49 2.70 -14.03 -0.47
CA ILE A 49 2.43 -12.79 0.27
C ILE A 49 3.60 -12.47 1.19
N ILE A 50 4.05 -11.21 1.22
CA ILE A 50 4.94 -10.69 2.26
C ILE A 50 4.15 -9.73 3.15
N ILE A 51 4.28 -9.89 4.48
CA ILE A 51 3.59 -9.07 5.47
C ILE A 51 4.63 -8.28 6.24
N ASN A 52 4.57 -6.93 6.19
CA ASN A 52 5.44 -6.18 7.08
C ASN A 52 4.90 -6.17 8.50
N ILE A 53 5.81 -6.32 9.46
CA ILE A 53 5.48 -6.37 10.89
C ILE A 53 6.33 -5.39 11.68
N HIS A 54 5.74 -4.80 12.73
CA HIS A 54 6.44 -3.91 13.65
C HIS A 54 5.93 -4.15 15.08
N HIS A 55 5.06 -3.28 15.61
CA HIS A 55 4.48 -3.39 16.94
C HIS A 55 3.61 -4.66 17.07
N PHE A 56 3.83 -5.47 18.11
CA PHE A 56 3.18 -6.78 18.29
C PHE A 56 3.38 -7.76 17.12
N GLY A 57 4.54 -7.67 16.43
CA GLY A 57 4.83 -8.51 15.26
C GLY A 57 4.74 -10.01 15.55
N ASP A 58 5.11 -10.45 16.75
CA ASP A 58 5.04 -11.87 17.15
C ASP A 58 3.57 -12.39 17.15
N GLN A 59 2.61 -11.58 17.59
CA GLN A 59 1.19 -11.95 17.54
C GLN A 59 0.72 -12.17 16.10
N ILE A 60 1.20 -11.35 15.14
CA ILE A 60 0.88 -11.51 13.71
C ILE A 60 1.49 -12.81 13.18
N ILE A 61 2.78 -13.07 13.51
CA ILE A 61 3.47 -14.31 13.11
C ILE A 61 2.73 -15.54 13.66
N ASP A 62 2.39 -15.54 14.95
CA ASP A 62 1.73 -16.66 15.61
C ASP A 62 0.32 -16.90 15.03
N PHE A 63 -0.41 -15.82 14.72
CA PHE A 63 -1.70 -15.92 14.04
C PHE A 63 -1.58 -16.58 12.67
N VAL A 64 -0.63 -16.17 11.85
CA VAL A 64 -0.41 -16.75 10.53
C VAL A 64 0.01 -18.22 10.62
N LYS A 65 0.92 -18.55 11.54
CA LYS A 65 1.37 -19.94 11.80
C LYS A 65 0.22 -20.83 12.26
N SER A 66 -0.60 -20.37 13.22
CA SER A 66 -1.73 -21.15 13.76
C SER A 66 -2.80 -21.43 12.69
N ASN A 67 -2.89 -20.58 11.66
CA ASN A 67 -3.72 -20.78 10.49
C ASN A 67 -2.98 -21.49 9.33
N LYS A 68 -1.87 -22.21 9.61
CA LYS A 68 -1.09 -22.98 8.62
C LYS A 68 -0.71 -22.16 7.39
N TYR A 69 -0.36 -20.89 7.59
CA TYR A 69 -0.06 -19.93 6.53
C TYR A 69 -1.17 -19.82 5.45
N PHE A 70 -2.41 -20.12 5.81
CA PHE A 70 -3.55 -20.12 4.89
C PHE A 70 -3.35 -20.99 3.63
N ASP A 71 -2.48 -22.03 3.73
CA ASP A 71 -2.05 -22.91 2.65
C ASP A 71 -1.44 -22.18 1.43
N ILE A 72 -0.76 -21.05 1.66
CA ILE A 72 0.00 -20.28 0.66
C ILE A 72 1.37 -19.90 1.22
N ARG A 73 2.25 -19.39 0.36
CA ARG A 73 3.56 -18.86 0.80
C ARG A 73 3.40 -17.51 1.47
N ILE A 74 3.70 -17.41 2.76
CA ILE A 74 3.73 -16.13 3.49
C ILE A 74 5.11 -15.93 4.12
N GLU A 75 5.72 -14.77 3.83
CA GLU A 75 6.96 -14.29 4.45
C GLU A 75 6.68 -13.02 5.28
N PHE A 76 7.63 -12.68 6.17
CA PHE A 76 7.52 -11.49 7.01
C PHE A 76 8.68 -10.53 6.75
N SER A 77 8.35 -9.26 6.51
CA SER A 77 9.32 -8.16 6.48
C SER A 77 9.35 -7.50 7.86
N ASP A 78 10.40 -7.78 8.63
CA ASP A 78 10.50 -7.35 10.03
C ASP A 78 11.01 -5.91 10.15
N GLU A 79 10.14 -5.00 10.58
CA GLU A 79 10.45 -3.59 10.82
C GLU A 79 10.53 -3.25 12.32
N ARG A 80 10.64 -4.24 13.23
CA ARG A 80 10.66 -4.01 14.68
C ARG A 80 11.81 -3.11 15.13
N ALA A 81 12.94 -3.14 14.46
CA ALA A 81 14.08 -2.27 14.76
C ALA A 81 13.83 -0.79 14.39
N SER A 82 13.09 -0.54 13.32
CA SER A 82 12.77 0.81 12.84
C SER A 82 11.57 0.76 11.89
N LEU A 83 10.57 1.61 12.15
CA LEU A 83 9.43 1.77 11.24
C LEU A 83 9.86 2.57 10.01
N LEU A 84 9.73 1.96 8.83
CA LEU A 84 10.29 2.49 7.58
C LEU A 84 9.32 3.36 6.78
N ASP A 85 8.07 3.54 7.25
CA ASP A 85 6.98 4.13 6.48
C ASP A 85 6.67 3.28 5.21
N THR A 86 5.75 3.74 4.39
CA THR A 86 5.18 2.94 3.29
C THR A 86 6.17 2.69 2.14
N GLY A 87 6.96 3.68 1.74
CA GLY A 87 7.96 3.53 0.70
C GLY A 87 9.16 2.69 1.15
N GLY A 88 9.68 2.97 2.34
CA GLY A 88 10.79 2.20 2.91
C GLY A 88 10.41 0.74 3.20
N GLY A 89 9.18 0.48 3.62
CA GLY A 89 8.67 -0.89 3.79
C GLY A 89 8.64 -1.68 2.48
N ILE A 90 8.21 -1.05 1.36
CA ILE A 90 8.25 -1.67 0.02
C ILE A 90 9.71 -1.89 -0.40
N LYS A 91 10.59 -0.89 -0.25
CA LYS A 91 12.02 -1.00 -0.57
C LYS A 91 12.67 -2.17 0.17
N LYS A 92 12.40 -2.33 1.47
CA LYS A 92 12.91 -3.44 2.28
C LYS A 92 12.42 -4.80 1.80
N ALA A 93 11.18 -4.89 1.34
CA ALA A 93 10.57 -6.11 0.82
C ALA A 93 10.97 -6.45 -0.63
N SER A 94 11.83 -5.65 -1.30
CA SER A 94 12.19 -5.80 -2.72
C SER A 94 12.73 -7.19 -3.07
N HIS A 95 13.48 -7.85 -2.16
CA HIS A 95 14.01 -9.20 -2.36
C HIS A 95 12.93 -10.25 -2.63
N PHE A 96 11.70 -10.02 -2.17
CA PHE A 96 10.57 -10.91 -2.40
C PHE A 96 10.01 -10.79 -3.81
N PHE A 97 10.10 -9.61 -4.44
CA PHE A 97 9.54 -9.28 -5.75
C PHE A 97 10.59 -9.41 -6.87
N ASN A 98 11.20 -10.59 -6.97
CA ASN A 98 12.36 -10.87 -7.83
C ASN A 98 12.04 -11.60 -9.15
N ASP A 99 10.78 -11.66 -9.52
CA ASP A 99 10.30 -12.37 -10.73
C ASP A 99 9.94 -11.42 -11.89
N ASN A 100 10.26 -10.13 -11.77
CA ASN A 100 9.98 -9.08 -12.75
C ASN A 100 8.49 -8.96 -13.13
N LYS A 101 7.59 -9.41 -12.26
CA LYS A 101 6.14 -9.28 -12.46
C LYS A 101 5.58 -8.21 -11.53
N PRO A 102 4.55 -7.47 -11.96
CA PRO A 102 3.87 -6.54 -11.07
C PRO A 102 3.37 -7.23 -9.81
N PHE A 103 3.37 -6.52 -8.72
CA PHE A 103 2.89 -7.00 -7.43
C PHE A 103 1.86 -6.05 -6.83
N LEU A 104 0.97 -6.58 -6.03
CA LEU A 104 -0.05 -5.80 -5.35
C LEU A 104 0.40 -5.42 -3.95
N VAL A 105 0.13 -4.19 -3.55
CA VAL A 105 0.28 -3.71 -2.17
C VAL A 105 -1.09 -3.37 -1.61
N HIS A 106 -1.40 -3.85 -0.39
CA HIS A 106 -2.68 -3.70 0.25
C HIS A 106 -2.53 -3.33 1.73
N ASN A 107 -3.12 -2.22 2.14
CA ASN A 107 -3.20 -1.90 3.57
C ASN A 107 -4.16 -2.87 4.27
N VAL A 108 -3.74 -3.45 5.39
CA VAL A 108 -4.50 -4.47 6.14
C VAL A 108 -5.88 -3.99 6.62
N ASP A 109 -6.07 -2.68 6.79
CA ASP A 109 -7.30 -2.07 7.31
C ASP A 109 -8.29 -1.63 6.23
N ILE A 110 -8.07 -2.03 5.00
CA ILE A 110 -8.97 -1.70 3.88
C ILE A 110 -9.88 -2.91 3.59
N LEU A 111 -11.16 -2.74 3.85
CA LEU A 111 -12.20 -3.66 3.39
C LEU A 111 -12.88 -3.04 2.17
N SER A 112 -12.83 -3.71 1.04
CA SER A 112 -13.37 -3.21 -0.22
C SER A 112 -13.96 -4.33 -1.06
N ASN A 113 -14.83 -3.96 -1.99
CA ASN A 113 -15.41 -4.87 -2.99
C ASN A 113 -14.69 -4.77 -4.36
N ILE A 114 -13.50 -4.14 -4.40
CA ILE A 114 -12.72 -4.05 -5.64
C ILE A 114 -12.36 -5.45 -6.14
N ASP A 115 -12.50 -5.67 -7.44
CA ASP A 115 -12.00 -6.85 -8.13
C ASP A 115 -10.48 -6.69 -8.36
N LEU A 116 -9.69 -7.47 -7.63
CA LEU A 116 -8.24 -7.40 -7.69
C LEU A 116 -7.68 -7.97 -9.00
N ASN A 117 -8.37 -8.92 -9.64
CA ASN A 117 -7.98 -9.43 -10.95
C ASN A 117 -8.21 -8.39 -12.04
N GLN A 118 -9.35 -7.68 -11.98
CA GLN A 118 -9.62 -6.59 -12.91
C GLN A 118 -8.59 -5.45 -12.73
N LEU A 119 -8.21 -5.11 -11.48
CA LEU A 119 -7.18 -4.13 -11.19
C LEU A 119 -5.81 -4.55 -11.76
N TYR A 120 -5.43 -5.83 -11.57
CA TYR A 120 -4.16 -6.35 -12.06
C TYR A 120 -4.10 -6.33 -13.60
N ASN A 121 -5.17 -6.78 -14.27
CA ASN A 121 -5.27 -6.74 -15.72
C ASN A 121 -5.29 -5.29 -16.27
N TYR A 122 -5.95 -4.37 -15.56
CA TYR A 122 -5.91 -2.94 -15.91
C TYR A 122 -4.47 -2.41 -15.88
N HIS A 123 -3.72 -2.73 -14.83
CA HIS A 123 -2.32 -2.34 -14.72
C HIS A 123 -1.47 -2.86 -15.88
N LEU A 124 -1.57 -4.16 -16.20
CA LEU A 124 -0.84 -4.79 -17.31
C LEU A 124 -1.10 -4.11 -18.67
N ASN A 125 -2.31 -3.61 -18.89
CA ASN A 125 -2.73 -3.02 -20.17
C ASN A 125 -2.41 -1.52 -20.28
N ASN A 126 -1.89 -0.87 -19.21
CA ASN A 126 -1.73 0.59 -19.21
C ASN A 126 -0.29 1.09 -19.22
N ASN A 127 0.70 0.19 -19.25
CA ASN A 127 2.14 0.54 -19.25
C ASN A 127 2.51 1.58 -18.16
N ALA A 128 1.93 1.46 -16.98
CA ALA A 128 2.20 2.33 -15.83
C ALA A 128 3.21 1.66 -14.89
N VAL A 129 4.09 2.43 -14.25
CA VAL A 129 4.98 1.89 -13.21
C VAL A 129 4.23 1.62 -11.91
N ALA A 130 3.12 2.35 -11.68
CA ALA A 130 2.19 2.08 -10.60
C ALA A 130 0.74 2.39 -11.01
N THR A 131 -0.23 1.65 -10.46
CA THR A 131 -1.67 1.90 -10.62
C THR A 131 -2.32 2.00 -9.25
N LEU A 132 -2.91 3.14 -8.93
CA LEU A 132 -3.44 3.47 -7.61
C LEU A 132 -4.95 3.31 -7.58
N VAL A 133 -5.48 2.63 -6.56
CA VAL A 133 -6.92 2.60 -6.30
C VAL A 133 -7.32 3.86 -5.55
N CYS A 134 -8.15 4.68 -6.18
CA CYS A 134 -8.64 5.93 -5.61
C CYS A 134 -10.18 5.95 -5.57
N SER A 135 -10.74 6.81 -4.72
CA SER A 135 -12.18 6.99 -4.57
C SER A 135 -12.55 8.46 -4.31
N CYS A 136 -13.82 8.80 -4.58
CA CYS A 136 -14.36 10.15 -4.35
C CYS A 136 -14.78 10.38 -2.87
N ARG A 137 -14.29 9.58 -1.91
CA ARG A 137 -14.62 9.75 -0.49
C ARG A 137 -14.08 11.07 0.06
N LYS A 138 -14.77 11.65 1.01
CA LYS A 138 -14.31 12.84 1.73
C LYS A 138 -13.09 12.49 2.61
N THR A 139 -12.05 13.30 2.50
CA THR A 139 -10.81 13.20 3.30
C THR A 139 -10.18 14.59 3.39
N SER A 140 -9.12 14.74 4.19
CA SER A 140 -8.30 15.95 4.18
C SER A 140 -7.14 15.86 3.17
N ARG A 141 -6.83 14.68 2.64
CA ARG A 141 -5.65 14.44 1.79
C ARG A 141 -6.09 13.84 0.47
N TYR A 142 -5.77 14.51 -0.62
CA TYR A 142 -6.12 14.06 -1.97
C TYR A 142 -4.89 13.95 -2.85
N LEU A 143 -4.88 12.95 -3.71
CA LEU A 143 -4.03 12.89 -4.89
C LEU A 143 -4.70 13.69 -6.00
N CYS A 144 -3.91 14.39 -6.78
CA CYS A 144 -4.36 15.26 -7.87
C CYS A 144 -3.97 14.65 -9.21
N PHE A 145 -4.96 14.35 -10.04
CA PHE A 145 -4.77 13.71 -11.35
C PHE A 145 -5.19 14.67 -12.48
N ASP A 146 -4.52 14.58 -13.61
CA ASP A 146 -4.95 15.27 -14.82
C ASP A 146 -6.14 14.57 -15.53
N SER A 147 -6.54 15.07 -16.68
CA SER A 147 -7.65 14.50 -17.50
C SER A 147 -7.35 13.09 -18.02
N GLU A 148 -6.07 12.73 -18.14
CA GLU A 148 -5.60 11.40 -18.55
C GLU A 148 -5.41 10.45 -17.37
N ARG A 149 -5.81 10.87 -16.16
CA ARG A 149 -5.66 10.14 -14.90
C ARG A 149 -4.20 9.89 -14.51
N GLN A 150 -3.27 10.79 -14.90
CA GLN A 150 -1.89 10.75 -14.45
C GLN A 150 -1.73 11.55 -13.17
N LEU A 151 -1.00 11.01 -12.20
CA LEU A 151 -0.68 11.68 -10.95
C LEU A 151 0.17 12.94 -11.24
N LYS A 152 -0.23 14.09 -10.67
CA LYS A 152 0.44 15.39 -10.84
C LYS A 152 0.77 16.07 -9.51
N GLY A 153 0.09 15.69 -8.43
CA GLY A 153 0.32 16.32 -7.15
C GLY A 153 -0.50 15.70 -6.02
N TRP A 154 -0.35 16.31 -4.86
CA TRP A 154 -1.08 15.97 -3.65
C TRP A 154 -1.44 17.26 -2.91
N VAL A 155 -2.59 17.26 -2.23
CA VAL A 155 -3.04 18.39 -1.42
C VAL A 155 -3.64 17.91 -0.09
N ASN A 156 -3.33 18.65 0.98
CA ASN A 156 -4.04 18.54 2.25
C ASN A 156 -4.93 19.77 2.42
N ILE A 157 -6.22 19.62 2.16
CA ILE A 157 -7.20 20.72 2.21
C ILE A 157 -7.42 21.27 3.61
N LYS A 158 -7.00 20.54 4.67
CA LYS A 158 -7.12 21.01 6.06
C LYS A 158 -5.97 21.95 6.45
N THR A 159 -4.77 21.72 5.94
CA THR A 159 -3.57 22.52 6.26
C THR A 159 -3.20 23.49 5.15
N GLY A 160 -3.74 23.33 3.94
CA GLY A 160 -3.33 24.07 2.74
C GLY A 160 -2.01 23.57 2.14
N GLU A 161 -1.39 22.53 2.70
CA GLU A 161 -0.14 21.97 2.19
C GLU A 161 -0.35 21.33 0.81
N VAL A 162 0.54 21.63 -0.12
CA VAL A 162 0.56 21.11 -1.49
C VAL A 162 1.92 20.52 -1.79
N LYS A 163 1.94 19.38 -2.47
CA LYS A 163 3.17 18.73 -2.99
C LYS A 163 2.98 18.46 -4.47
N SER A 164 3.87 18.99 -5.28
CA SER A 164 3.97 18.73 -6.71
C SER A 164 5.34 19.15 -7.22
N SER A 165 5.84 18.49 -8.25
CA SER A 165 7.02 18.90 -9.01
C SER A 165 6.71 19.93 -10.12
N ILE A 166 5.42 20.24 -10.34
CA ILE A 166 4.97 21.23 -11.33
C ILE A 166 5.07 22.62 -10.71
N PRO A 167 5.80 23.59 -11.34
CA PRO A 167 5.84 24.98 -10.89
C PRO A 167 4.42 25.57 -10.83
N GLU A 168 4.17 26.41 -9.83
CA GLU A 168 2.88 27.12 -9.63
C GLU A 168 1.65 26.18 -9.63
N PHE A 169 1.82 24.95 -9.13
CA PHE A 169 0.77 23.94 -9.10
C PHE A 169 -0.47 24.43 -8.35
N ASN A 170 -1.62 24.42 -9.04
CA ASN A 170 -2.93 24.74 -8.46
C ASN A 170 -3.80 23.48 -8.42
N SER A 171 -3.97 22.88 -7.26
CA SER A 171 -4.73 21.64 -7.07
C SER A 171 -6.19 21.71 -7.54
N ASN A 172 -6.79 22.91 -7.67
CA ASN A 172 -8.16 23.07 -8.14
C ASN A 172 -8.33 22.82 -9.65
N GLN A 173 -7.22 22.76 -10.40
CA GLN A 173 -7.22 22.45 -11.84
C GLN A 173 -7.16 20.95 -12.12
N TYR A 174 -7.08 20.13 -11.08
CA TYR A 174 -6.89 18.68 -11.16
C TYR A 174 -8.04 17.91 -10.52
N ILE A 175 -8.24 16.67 -10.95
CA ILE A 175 -9.20 15.75 -10.35
C ILE A 175 -8.63 15.28 -9.00
N GLN A 176 -9.30 15.65 -7.91
CA GLN A 176 -8.88 15.30 -6.56
C GLN A 176 -9.54 13.99 -6.11
N MET A 177 -8.73 12.97 -5.81
CA MET A 177 -9.22 11.67 -5.37
C MET A 177 -8.48 11.18 -4.12
N ALA A 178 -9.19 10.49 -3.24
CA ALA A 178 -8.63 9.90 -2.04
C ALA A 178 -7.97 8.55 -2.36
N PHE A 179 -6.69 8.40 -2.06
CA PHE A 179 -6.00 7.12 -2.17
C PHE A 179 -6.61 6.09 -1.20
N SER A 180 -6.87 4.89 -1.69
CA SER A 180 -7.53 3.84 -0.93
C SER A 180 -6.58 2.82 -0.29
N GLY A 181 -5.25 3.00 -0.40
CA GLY A 181 -4.28 2.10 0.21
C GLY A 181 -4.17 0.73 -0.49
N ILE A 182 -4.56 0.65 -1.76
CA ILE A 182 -4.38 -0.51 -2.64
C ILE A 182 -3.75 -0.01 -3.94
N HIS A 183 -2.67 -0.65 -4.36
CA HIS A 183 -1.99 -0.30 -5.62
C HIS A 183 -1.23 -1.50 -6.21
N ILE A 184 -1.03 -1.48 -7.52
CA ILE A 184 -0.15 -2.41 -8.24
C ILE A 184 1.11 -1.65 -8.63
N ILE A 185 2.26 -2.32 -8.55
CA ILE A 185 3.59 -1.73 -8.77
C ILE A 185 4.41 -2.67 -9.65
N ASN A 186 5.11 -2.10 -10.64
CA ASN A 186 6.16 -2.80 -11.39
C ASN A 186 7.47 -2.84 -10.59
N PRO A 187 8.19 -4.00 -10.52
CA PRO A 187 9.44 -4.10 -9.77
C PRO A 187 10.57 -3.17 -10.24
N GLU A 188 10.53 -2.67 -11.48
CA GLU A 188 11.50 -1.69 -12.00
C GLU A 188 11.60 -0.41 -11.15
N ILE A 189 10.54 -0.08 -10.39
CA ILE A 189 10.51 1.05 -9.45
C ILE A 189 11.63 0.95 -8.39
N PHE A 190 12.10 -0.24 -8.05
CA PHE A 190 13.17 -0.45 -7.07
C PHE A 190 14.49 0.21 -7.51
N ASN A 191 14.76 0.31 -8.81
CA ASN A 191 15.95 0.98 -9.34
C ASN A 191 15.99 2.47 -8.98
N GLN A 192 14.82 3.09 -8.81
CA GLN A 192 14.69 4.50 -8.43
C GLN A 192 14.64 4.65 -6.90
N MET A 193 14.04 3.68 -6.18
CA MET A 193 13.95 3.69 -4.72
C MET A 193 15.31 3.62 -4.02
N HIS A 194 16.36 3.11 -4.69
CA HIS A 194 17.72 3.09 -4.13
C HIS A 194 18.28 4.49 -3.82
N LYS A 195 17.77 5.55 -4.48
CA LYS A 195 18.16 6.94 -4.26
C LYS A 195 17.54 7.56 -3.02
N PHE A 196 16.52 6.91 -2.45
CA PHE A 196 15.83 7.37 -1.26
C PHE A 196 16.48 6.81 0.01
N GLU A 197 16.37 7.54 1.11
CA GLU A 197 16.71 7.05 2.45
C GLU A 197 15.91 5.78 2.77
N ASP A 198 16.19 5.14 3.91
CA ASP A 198 15.47 3.91 4.28
C ASP A 198 14.04 4.17 4.73
N ARG A 199 13.76 5.38 5.23
CA ARG A 199 12.42 5.76 5.70
C ARG A 199 11.82 6.87 4.84
N PHE A 200 10.79 6.54 4.06
CA PHE A 200 10.06 7.50 3.25
C PHE A 200 8.62 7.04 2.95
N SER A 201 7.76 8.00 2.61
CA SER A 201 6.39 7.74 2.17
C SER A 201 6.36 7.29 0.71
N ILE A 202 5.58 6.28 0.38
CA ILE A 202 5.37 5.86 -1.02
C ILE A 202 4.71 6.98 -1.85
N ILE A 203 3.89 7.83 -1.24
CA ILE A 203 3.27 8.96 -1.94
C ILE A 203 4.32 10.00 -2.32
N ASP A 204 5.24 10.33 -1.41
CA ASP A 204 6.33 11.28 -1.71
C ASP A 204 7.24 10.73 -2.82
N PHE A 205 7.48 9.43 -2.81
CA PHE A 205 8.21 8.77 -3.89
C PHE A 205 7.45 8.88 -5.22
N TYR A 206 6.16 8.54 -5.28
CA TYR A 206 5.37 8.67 -6.50
C TYR A 206 5.36 10.10 -7.04
N LEU A 207 5.24 11.10 -6.16
CA LEU A 207 5.28 12.51 -6.56
C LEU A 207 6.65 12.93 -7.11
N SER A 208 7.74 12.28 -6.70
CA SER A 208 9.08 12.59 -7.21
C SER A 208 9.33 12.05 -8.60
N ILE A 209 8.59 11.03 -9.04
CA ILE A 209 8.79 10.36 -10.34
C ILE A 209 7.64 10.57 -11.33
N CYS A 210 6.49 11.14 -10.90
CA CYS A 210 5.26 11.21 -11.71
C CYS A 210 5.35 12.13 -12.94
N ASN A 211 6.42 12.89 -13.13
CA ASN A 211 6.66 13.64 -14.36
C ASN A 211 7.33 12.79 -15.45
N ASP A 212 8.16 11.84 -15.03
CA ASP A 212 8.95 10.99 -15.91
C ASP A 212 8.29 9.61 -16.10
N GLU A 213 7.51 9.19 -15.14
CA GLU A 213 6.88 7.87 -15.08
C GLU A 213 5.36 7.96 -15.00
N LYS A 214 4.67 7.03 -15.63
CA LYS A 214 3.21 6.93 -15.61
C LYS A 214 2.71 6.31 -14.31
N ILE A 215 1.94 7.09 -13.54
CA ILE A 215 1.29 6.65 -12.30
C ILE A 215 -0.20 6.97 -12.34
#